data_83cb019a298c5281631c14af9ad03804
#
_entry.id   83cb019a298c5281631c14af9ad03804
#
_cell.length_a   1.000
_cell.length_b   1.000
_cell.length_c   1.000
_cell.angle_alpha   90.00
_cell.angle_beta   90.00
_cell.angle_gamma   90.00
#
_symmetry.space_group_name_H-M   'P 1'
#
loop_
_entity.id
_entity.type
_entity.pdbx_description
1 polymer ?
#
loop_
_entity_poly.entity_id
_entity_poly.type
_entity_poly.pdbx_seq_one_letter_code
_entity_poly.pdbx_strand_id
1 'polypeptide(L)'
;MRGRGVGPGDRVLVKGDNSVDYVVALLALMHLDASLVPVDHRQSAADGRFAARRARARWLLTREEAAADFPAESVLAYPGLGAGRPPLDADVDLTAWFARADAVVLWSSGTTGPPKGIVKSGRALHDNTRRTIAAMGYRADDVLAPLLPFSHQYGLSVVLLWWLARCTLAVTPYQRLDVALAQAAGHGVTAVDAAPSTYHSLLGVVRRRPELRAALSRVRLWGVGGAPLPAPLAAAFPAALGRPLLDGYGLTELGNVALATPDVPTGCGRPLPGIRVRVVRADGEPAAPGELGEIEVLSPGLMEGHLLDDGTLAPVPQDSWYPTADLGHLDAEGHLYVVGRNQAVHRSGFTLYPESLERKAEACGRQVKALAVEDRRRGCALHFVVADPDGGSPAQWRRRMAPHLAEYEQPNAVHVVDRFPLSANGKTDTAALRKMVGVAAA
;
A
#
# COMPACT_ATOMS: atom_id res chain seq x y z
N MET A 1 -24.42 -16.46 7.42
CA MET A 1 -24.62 -15.01 7.23
C MET A 1 -26.07 -14.71 6.82
N ARG A 2 -26.55 -15.22 5.67
CA ARG A 2 -27.95 -14.98 5.21
C ARG A 2 -29.01 -15.35 6.28
N GLY A 3 -28.90 -16.51 6.91
CA GLY A 3 -29.81 -16.94 8.00
C GLY A 3 -29.76 -16.08 9.27
N ARG A 4 -28.78 -15.20 9.41
CA ARG A 4 -28.66 -14.20 10.48
C ARG A 4 -29.19 -12.83 10.04
N GLY A 5 -29.62 -12.67 8.78
CA GLY A 5 -30.21 -11.45 8.23
C GLY A 5 -29.20 -10.50 7.56
N VAL A 6 -28.02 -10.96 7.22
CA VAL A 6 -27.09 -10.20 6.36
C VAL A 6 -27.60 -10.25 4.94
N GLY A 7 -27.74 -9.10 4.30
CA GLY A 7 -28.27 -8.97 2.96
C GLY A 7 -27.73 -7.75 2.19
N PRO A 8 -28.33 -7.51 1.00
CA PRO A 8 -27.93 -6.41 0.13
C PRO A 8 -27.96 -5.06 0.87
N GLY A 9 -26.92 -4.27 0.72
CA GLY A 9 -26.81 -2.94 1.29
C GLY A 9 -26.33 -2.90 2.73
N ASP A 10 -26.28 -4.01 3.45
CA ASP A 10 -25.68 -4.01 4.78
C ASP A 10 -24.20 -3.69 4.72
N ARG A 11 -23.73 -2.77 5.56
CA ARG A 11 -22.30 -2.51 5.76
C ARG A 11 -21.79 -3.39 6.89
N VAL A 12 -20.76 -4.18 6.58
CA VAL A 12 -20.17 -5.14 7.49
C VAL A 12 -18.75 -4.73 7.83
N LEU A 13 -18.49 -4.44 9.10
CA LEU A 13 -17.13 -4.27 9.59
C LEU A 13 -16.43 -5.62 9.57
N VAL A 14 -15.32 -5.75 8.82
CA VAL A 14 -14.59 -7.00 8.67
C VAL A 14 -13.24 -6.87 9.35
N LYS A 15 -13.08 -7.51 10.52
CA LYS A 15 -11.86 -7.50 11.32
C LYS A 15 -11.23 -8.88 11.39
N GLY A 16 -10.04 -9.05 10.79
CA GLY A 16 -9.35 -10.33 10.82
C GLY A 16 -7.95 -10.28 10.24
N ASP A 17 -7.19 -11.32 10.51
CA ASP A 17 -5.89 -11.60 9.89
C ASP A 17 -6.09 -12.34 8.54
N ASN A 18 -5.03 -12.37 7.73
CA ASN A 18 -5.05 -13.14 6.51
C ASN A 18 -5.21 -14.64 6.82
N SER A 19 -6.30 -15.20 6.39
CA SER A 19 -6.60 -16.64 6.50
C SER A 19 -7.54 -17.07 5.37
N VAL A 20 -7.59 -18.35 5.10
CA VAL A 20 -8.55 -18.91 4.11
C VAL A 20 -9.98 -18.56 4.53
N ASP A 21 -10.31 -18.73 5.82
CA ASP A 21 -11.64 -18.38 6.34
C ASP A 21 -11.99 -16.90 6.13
N TYR A 22 -10.99 -15.99 6.27
CA TYR A 22 -11.18 -14.57 5.99
C TYR A 22 -11.52 -14.31 4.53
N VAL A 23 -10.80 -14.95 3.59
CA VAL A 23 -11.09 -14.85 2.14
C VAL A 23 -12.48 -15.41 1.82
N VAL A 24 -12.83 -16.57 2.36
CA VAL A 24 -14.17 -17.18 2.20
C VAL A 24 -15.25 -16.24 2.74
N ALA A 25 -14.99 -15.59 3.89
CA ALA A 25 -15.91 -14.64 4.48
C ALA A 25 -16.10 -13.39 3.61
N LEU A 26 -15.02 -12.86 3.01
CA LEU A 26 -15.11 -11.76 2.05
C LEU A 26 -15.97 -12.13 0.85
N LEU A 27 -15.70 -13.29 0.22
CA LEU A 27 -16.49 -13.75 -0.93
C LEU A 27 -17.97 -13.99 -0.57
N ALA A 28 -18.23 -14.51 0.63
CA ALA A 28 -19.61 -14.72 1.10
C ALA A 28 -20.37 -13.39 1.28
N LEU A 29 -19.71 -12.36 1.80
CA LEU A 29 -20.29 -11.01 1.92
C LEU A 29 -20.53 -10.38 0.55
N MET A 30 -19.56 -10.52 -0.37
CA MET A 30 -19.69 -10.04 -1.75
C MET A 30 -20.87 -10.75 -2.47
N HIS A 31 -21.01 -12.08 -2.30
CA HIS A 31 -22.12 -12.86 -2.85
C HIS A 31 -23.49 -12.43 -2.27
N LEU A 32 -23.51 -11.95 -1.03
CA LEU A 32 -24.70 -11.40 -0.38
C LEU A 32 -24.98 -9.95 -0.74
N ASP A 33 -24.19 -9.35 -1.62
CA ASP A 33 -24.24 -7.94 -1.99
C ASP A 33 -24.13 -7.01 -0.77
N ALA A 34 -23.29 -7.35 0.21
CA ALA A 34 -22.97 -6.52 1.35
C ALA A 34 -21.78 -5.61 1.08
N SER A 35 -21.78 -4.41 1.66
CA SER A 35 -20.66 -3.48 1.59
C SER A 35 -19.58 -3.85 2.63
N LEU A 36 -18.35 -3.99 2.18
CA LEU A 36 -17.23 -4.35 3.05
C LEU A 36 -16.64 -3.11 3.73
N VAL A 37 -16.39 -3.19 5.02
CA VAL A 37 -15.65 -2.17 5.80
C VAL A 37 -14.46 -2.87 6.46
N PRO A 38 -13.37 -3.16 5.70
CA PRO A 38 -12.25 -3.88 6.26
C PRO A 38 -11.42 -3.01 7.21
N VAL A 39 -11.02 -3.61 8.32
CA VAL A 39 -10.10 -3.02 9.31
C VAL A 39 -9.03 -4.04 9.68
N ASP A 40 -7.81 -3.56 9.88
CA ASP A 40 -6.69 -4.44 10.27
C ASP A 40 -6.94 -4.99 11.68
N HIS A 41 -6.70 -6.29 11.89
CA HIS A 41 -6.90 -6.95 13.18
C HIS A 41 -6.02 -6.37 14.29
N ARG A 42 -4.91 -5.72 13.93
CA ARG A 42 -3.96 -5.05 14.86
C ARG A 42 -4.42 -3.66 15.28
N GLN A 43 -5.40 -3.08 14.60
CA GLN A 43 -5.96 -1.79 15.01
C GLN A 43 -6.65 -1.91 16.37
N SER A 44 -6.55 -0.85 17.15
CA SER A 44 -7.16 -0.79 18.48
C SER A 44 -8.69 -0.96 18.41
N ALA A 45 -9.29 -1.34 19.53
CA ALA A 45 -10.74 -1.38 19.65
C ALA A 45 -11.36 0.01 19.38
N ALA A 46 -10.67 1.10 19.77
CA ALA A 46 -11.13 2.46 19.50
C ALA A 46 -11.20 2.78 18.00
N ASP A 47 -10.19 2.34 17.21
CA ASP A 47 -10.20 2.51 15.76
C ASP A 47 -11.30 1.70 15.09
N GLY A 48 -11.52 0.47 15.55
CA GLY A 48 -12.63 -0.37 15.10
C GLY A 48 -14.00 0.28 15.38
N ARG A 49 -14.19 0.84 16.57
CA ARG A 49 -15.41 1.58 16.92
C ARG A 49 -15.59 2.83 16.07
N PHE A 50 -14.52 3.57 15.83
CA PHE A 50 -14.55 4.74 14.95
C PHE A 50 -15.00 4.36 13.56
N ALA A 51 -14.37 3.33 12.96
CA ALA A 51 -14.70 2.84 11.63
C ALA A 51 -16.16 2.34 11.54
N ALA A 52 -16.61 1.57 12.53
CA ALA A 52 -17.98 1.05 12.60
C ALA A 52 -19.02 2.16 12.64
N ARG A 53 -18.84 3.14 13.54
CA ARG A 53 -19.78 4.27 13.68
C ARG A 53 -19.82 5.12 12.43
N ARG A 54 -18.64 5.50 11.90
CA ARG A 54 -18.56 6.37 10.73
C ARG A 54 -19.09 5.69 9.46
N ALA A 55 -18.82 4.39 9.29
CA ALA A 55 -19.39 3.62 8.20
C ALA A 55 -20.85 3.21 8.45
N ARG A 56 -21.44 3.45 9.62
CA ARG A 56 -22.75 2.93 10.02
C ARG A 56 -22.85 1.42 9.80
N ALA A 57 -21.78 0.69 10.17
CA ALA A 57 -21.74 -0.76 10.03
C ALA A 57 -22.76 -1.42 10.98
N ARG A 58 -23.65 -2.21 10.41
CA ARG A 58 -24.66 -2.95 11.17
C ARG A 58 -24.10 -4.25 11.74
N TRP A 59 -23.13 -4.85 11.06
CA TRP A 59 -22.59 -6.15 11.39
C TRP A 59 -21.09 -6.07 11.64
N LEU A 60 -20.60 -6.92 12.54
CA LEU A 60 -19.18 -7.18 12.74
C LEU A 60 -18.88 -8.63 12.34
N LEU A 61 -17.99 -8.83 11.38
CA LEU A 61 -17.38 -10.10 11.07
C LEU A 61 -16.00 -10.18 11.69
N THR A 62 -15.78 -11.13 12.61
CA THR A 62 -14.51 -11.26 13.35
C THR A 62 -14.24 -12.73 13.69
N ARG A 63 -12.99 -13.01 14.17
CA ARG A 63 -12.65 -14.32 14.72
C ARG A 63 -13.20 -14.55 16.12
N GLU A 64 -13.47 -13.49 16.87
CA GLU A 64 -13.93 -13.51 18.24
C GLU A 64 -15.46 -13.70 18.28
N GLU A 65 -15.95 -14.54 19.20
CA GLU A 65 -17.38 -14.78 19.34
C GLU A 65 -18.13 -13.61 20.00
N ALA A 66 -17.42 -12.72 20.68
CA ALA A 66 -17.98 -11.55 21.33
C ALA A 66 -17.11 -10.31 21.09
N ALA A 67 -17.75 -9.19 20.84
CA ALA A 67 -17.12 -7.89 20.79
C ALA A 67 -17.95 -6.93 21.65
N ALA A 68 -17.30 -6.29 22.62
CA ALA A 68 -17.97 -5.39 23.58
C ALA A 68 -18.73 -4.21 22.93
N ASP A 69 -18.45 -3.93 21.68
CA ASP A 69 -18.92 -2.75 20.94
C ASP A 69 -20.05 -3.04 19.93
N PHE A 70 -20.46 -4.32 19.79
CA PHE A 70 -21.55 -4.74 18.93
C PHE A 70 -22.54 -5.61 19.71
N PRO A 71 -23.84 -5.46 19.45
CA PRO A 71 -24.83 -6.40 19.98
C PRO A 71 -24.47 -7.83 19.58
N ALA A 72 -24.62 -8.80 20.47
CA ALA A 72 -24.21 -10.18 20.21
C ALA A 72 -24.86 -10.78 18.95
N GLU A 73 -26.12 -10.38 18.69
CA GLU A 73 -26.85 -10.76 17.46
C GLU A 73 -26.25 -10.18 16.17
N SER A 74 -25.46 -9.12 16.25
CA SER A 74 -24.80 -8.48 15.12
C SER A 74 -23.34 -8.96 14.92
N VAL A 75 -22.83 -9.83 15.79
CA VAL A 75 -21.48 -10.40 15.66
C VAL A 75 -21.53 -11.70 14.87
N LEU A 76 -20.70 -11.79 13.84
CA LEU A 76 -20.55 -12.95 12.95
C LEU A 76 -19.15 -13.50 13.15
N ALA A 77 -19.03 -14.65 13.82
CA ALA A 77 -17.77 -15.38 13.87
C ALA A 77 -17.50 -16.10 12.55
N TYR A 78 -16.29 -15.99 12.01
CA TYR A 78 -15.94 -16.63 10.73
C TYR A 78 -15.07 -17.89 10.82
N PRO A 79 -14.41 -18.24 11.94
CA PRO A 79 -13.68 -19.52 12.02
C PRO A 79 -14.59 -20.69 11.71
N GLY A 80 -14.13 -21.56 10.81
CA GLY A 80 -14.88 -22.77 10.44
C GLY A 80 -16.13 -22.54 9.58
N LEU A 81 -16.26 -21.40 8.91
CA LEU A 81 -17.41 -21.13 8.02
C LEU A 81 -17.65 -22.21 6.95
N GLY A 82 -16.59 -22.90 6.50
CA GLY A 82 -16.65 -23.98 5.54
C GLY A 82 -16.58 -25.40 6.16
N ALA A 83 -16.31 -25.53 7.47
CA ALA A 83 -16.07 -26.82 8.08
C ALA A 83 -17.36 -27.64 8.19
N GLY A 84 -17.34 -28.87 7.63
CA GLY A 84 -18.42 -29.84 7.76
C GLY A 84 -19.71 -29.49 7.01
N ARG A 85 -19.72 -28.52 6.13
CA ARG A 85 -20.87 -28.20 5.26
C ARG A 85 -20.70 -28.84 3.89
N PRO A 86 -21.77 -29.38 3.29
CA PRO A 86 -21.73 -29.87 1.91
C PRO A 86 -21.41 -28.71 0.98
N PRO A 87 -20.76 -28.94 -0.18
CA PRO A 87 -20.62 -27.92 -1.21
C PRO A 87 -21.98 -27.30 -1.53
N LEU A 88 -22.00 -25.98 -1.78
CA LEU A 88 -23.20 -25.35 -2.30
C LEU A 88 -23.41 -25.81 -3.75
N ASP A 89 -24.62 -26.16 -4.11
CA ASP A 89 -25.00 -26.50 -5.50
C ASP A 89 -25.10 -25.25 -6.39
N ALA A 90 -24.69 -24.10 -5.89
CA ALA A 90 -24.76 -22.82 -6.60
C ALA A 90 -23.38 -22.16 -6.67
N ASP A 91 -23.09 -21.60 -7.83
CA ASP A 91 -21.89 -20.80 -8.06
C ASP A 91 -21.89 -19.53 -7.21
N VAL A 92 -20.71 -19.08 -6.82
CA VAL A 92 -20.53 -17.78 -6.18
C VAL A 92 -20.71 -16.68 -7.24
N ASP A 93 -21.79 -15.92 -7.13
CA ASP A 93 -22.09 -14.78 -8.00
C ASP A 93 -21.73 -13.46 -7.30
N LEU A 94 -20.86 -12.67 -7.91
CA LEU A 94 -20.41 -11.36 -7.44
C LEU A 94 -20.94 -10.23 -8.32
N THR A 95 -21.83 -10.52 -9.28
CA THR A 95 -22.28 -9.52 -10.27
C THR A 95 -22.96 -8.33 -9.62
N ALA A 96 -23.86 -8.55 -8.65
CA ALA A 96 -24.53 -7.49 -7.92
C ALA A 96 -23.52 -6.63 -7.14
N TRP A 97 -22.57 -7.26 -6.48
CA TRP A 97 -21.53 -6.54 -5.73
C TRP A 97 -20.62 -5.73 -6.62
N PHE A 98 -20.23 -6.23 -7.80
CA PHE A 98 -19.47 -5.44 -8.76
C PHE A 98 -20.27 -4.27 -9.36
N ALA A 99 -21.59 -4.31 -9.36
CA ALA A 99 -22.42 -3.19 -9.77
C ALA A 99 -22.65 -2.14 -8.66
N ARG A 100 -22.27 -2.46 -7.43
CA ARG A 100 -22.55 -1.67 -6.25
C ARG A 100 -21.67 -0.40 -6.17
N ALA A 101 -22.29 0.77 -5.86
CA ALA A 101 -21.56 2.03 -5.73
C ALA A 101 -20.72 2.13 -4.45
N ASP A 102 -21.17 1.51 -3.33
CA ASP A 102 -20.47 1.50 -2.05
C ASP A 102 -20.00 0.09 -1.68
N ALA A 103 -19.34 -0.60 -2.61
CA ALA A 103 -18.90 -1.97 -2.43
C ALA A 103 -17.89 -2.12 -1.28
N VAL A 104 -17.00 -1.15 -1.12
CA VAL A 104 -15.99 -1.14 -0.06
C VAL A 104 -15.81 0.25 0.53
N VAL A 105 -15.70 0.34 1.84
CA VAL A 105 -15.25 1.54 2.57
C VAL A 105 -13.87 1.24 3.15
N LEU A 106 -12.85 1.90 2.64
CA LEU A 106 -11.47 1.77 3.10
C LEU A 106 -11.05 2.98 3.93
N TRP A 107 -10.06 2.78 4.79
CA TRP A 107 -9.56 3.85 5.66
C TRP A 107 -8.14 4.24 5.25
N SER A 108 -7.93 5.52 4.92
CA SER A 108 -6.58 6.05 4.74
C SER A 108 -6.13 6.75 6.00
N SER A 109 -4.88 6.52 6.41
CA SER A 109 -4.23 7.34 7.43
C SER A 109 -3.96 8.70 6.83
N GLY A 110 -4.82 9.69 7.12
CA GLY A 110 -4.53 11.08 6.78
C GLY A 110 -3.21 11.51 7.43
N THR A 111 -2.38 12.25 6.70
CA THR A 111 -1.12 12.79 7.22
C THR A 111 -1.35 13.87 8.28
N THR A 112 -2.55 14.47 8.35
CA THR A 112 -2.86 15.66 9.15
C THR A 112 -4.19 15.61 9.90
N GLY A 113 -4.80 14.42 10.08
CA GLY A 113 -6.12 14.35 10.74
C GLY A 113 -6.62 12.92 10.96
N PRO A 114 -7.86 12.76 11.44
CA PRO A 114 -8.45 11.44 11.64
C PRO A 114 -8.54 10.68 10.30
N PRO A 115 -8.56 9.33 10.35
CA PRO A 115 -8.66 8.51 9.14
C PRO A 115 -9.88 8.90 8.29
N LYS A 116 -9.66 9.02 6.97
CA LYS A 116 -10.73 9.31 6.01
C LYS A 116 -11.33 8.01 5.49
N GLY A 117 -12.66 7.90 5.51
CA GLY A 117 -13.38 6.80 4.89
C GLY A 117 -13.48 7.04 3.38
N ILE A 118 -12.93 6.13 2.60
CA ILE A 118 -12.90 6.19 1.13
C ILE A 118 -13.88 5.16 0.60
N VAL A 119 -14.88 5.60 -0.15
CA VAL A 119 -15.91 4.73 -0.72
C VAL A 119 -15.53 4.36 -2.15
N LYS A 120 -15.44 3.05 -2.42
CA LYS A 120 -15.13 2.51 -3.75
C LYS A 120 -16.28 1.69 -4.27
N SER A 121 -16.64 1.92 -5.54
CA SER A 121 -17.61 1.06 -6.24
C SER A 121 -16.99 -0.28 -6.63
N GLY A 122 -17.84 -1.30 -6.71
CA GLY A 122 -17.45 -2.61 -7.20
C GLY A 122 -16.94 -2.56 -8.64
N ARG A 123 -17.56 -1.71 -9.48
CA ARG A 123 -17.11 -1.50 -10.87
C ARG A 123 -15.70 -0.95 -10.93
N ALA A 124 -15.37 0.09 -10.14
CA ALA A 124 -14.03 0.66 -10.12
C ALA A 124 -12.97 -0.37 -9.69
N LEU A 125 -13.29 -1.21 -8.69
CA LEU A 125 -12.42 -2.29 -8.23
C LEU A 125 -12.26 -3.39 -9.30
N HIS A 126 -13.35 -3.84 -9.90
CA HIS A 126 -13.35 -4.85 -10.96
C HIS A 126 -12.52 -4.43 -12.16
N ASP A 127 -12.79 -3.23 -12.69
CA ASP A 127 -12.12 -2.72 -13.88
C ASP A 127 -10.63 -2.47 -13.64
N ASN A 128 -10.27 -1.92 -12.48
CA ASN A 128 -8.87 -1.71 -12.12
C ASN A 128 -8.12 -3.04 -11.97
N THR A 129 -8.75 -4.04 -11.35
CA THR A 129 -8.17 -5.38 -11.22
C THR A 129 -7.96 -6.04 -12.58
N ARG A 130 -8.92 -5.96 -13.51
CA ARG A 130 -8.79 -6.50 -14.87
C ARG A 130 -7.64 -5.84 -15.65
N ARG A 131 -7.50 -4.51 -15.54
CA ARG A 131 -6.37 -3.78 -16.16
C ARG A 131 -5.03 -4.25 -15.57
N THR A 132 -4.98 -4.45 -14.26
CA THR A 132 -3.79 -4.97 -13.57
C THR A 132 -3.43 -6.37 -14.08
N ILE A 133 -4.41 -7.28 -14.17
CA ILE A 133 -4.21 -8.64 -14.69
C ILE A 133 -3.62 -8.59 -16.10
N ALA A 134 -4.20 -7.78 -16.99
CA ALA A 134 -3.77 -7.67 -18.37
C ALA A 134 -2.35 -7.07 -18.49
N ALA A 135 -2.07 -5.98 -17.76
CA ALA A 135 -0.78 -5.29 -17.81
C ALA A 135 0.38 -6.15 -17.27
N MET A 136 0.15 -6.84 -16.16
CA MET A 136 1.15 -7.68 -15.50
C MET A 136 1.24 -9.10 -16.10
N GLY A 137 0.28 -9.48 -16.93
CA GLY A 137 0.24 -10.81 -17.56
C GLY A 137 0.01 -11.92 -16.52
N TYR A 138 -0.89 -11.72 -15.56
CA TYR A 138 -1.30 -12.79 -14.65
C TYR A 138 -2.06 -13.90 -15.39
N ARG A 139 -1.87 -15.15 -14.98
CA ARG A 139 -2.39 -16.35 -15.63
C ARG A 139 -3.09 -17.27 -14.64
N ALA A 140 -3.89 -18.19 -15.14
CA ALA A 140 -4.62 -19.17 -14.31
C ALA A 140 -3.69 -20.18 -13.61
N ASP A 141 -2.49 -20.42 -14.15
CA ASP A 141 -1.47 -21.29 -13.55
C ASP A 141 -0.55 -20.56 -12.54
N ASP A 142 -0.77 -19.28 -12.28
CA ASP A 142 -0.02 -18.55 -11.26
C ASP A 142 -0.42 -18.98 -9.84
N VAL A 143 0.55 -18.89 -8.94
CA VAL A 143 0.37 -19.03 -7.51
C VAL A 143 0.79 -17.71 -6.85
N LEU A 144 -0.18 -16.97 -6.31
CA LEU A 144 0.03 -15.67 -5.68
C LEU A 144 0.31 -15.85 -4.18
N ALA A 145 1.33 -15.18 -3.67
CA ALA A 145 1.60 -15.09 -2.24
C ALA A 145 1.72 -13.61 -1.81
N PRO A 146 0.59 -12.93 -1.54
CA PRO A 146 0.63 -11.56 -1.05
C PRO A 146 1.13 -11.50 0.39
N LEU A 147 2.20 -10.75 0.61
CA LEU A 147 2.76 -10.45 1.94
C LEU A 147 2.24 -9.11 2.44
N LEU A 148 0.94 -8.92 2.37
CA LEU A 148 0.19 -7.70 2.60
C LEU A 148 -1.10 -8.01 3.37
N PRO A 149 -1.58 -7.13 4.26
CA PRO A 149 -2.88 -7.31 4.91
C PRO A 149 -4.03 -7.18 3.89
N PHE A 150 -4.96 -8.13 3.90
CA PHE A 150 -6.15 -8.11 3.02
C PHE A 150 -7.16 -7.02 3.39
N SER A 151 -7.02 -6.44 4.56
CA SER A 151 -7.81 -5.28 5.02
C SER A 151 -7.45 -3.95 4.36
N HIS A 152 -6.34 -3.89 3.61
CA HIS A 152 -5.92 -2.70 2.86
C HIS A 152 -6.19 -2.83 1.38
N GLN A 153 -6.33 -1.67 0.70
CA GLN A 153 -6.60 -1.61 -0.74
C GLN A 153 -5.69 -2.54 -1.55
N TYR A 154 -4.38 -2.52 -1.31
CA TYR A 154 -3.43 -3.33 -2.07
C TYR A 154 -3.67 -4.84 -1.84
N GLY A 155 -3.75 -5.27 -0.58
CA GLY A 155 -4.01 -6.68 -0.28
C GLY A 155 -5.38 -7.16 -0.77
N LEU A 156 -6.42 -6.34 -0.62
CA LEU A 156 -7.75 -6.63 -1.16
C LEU A 156 -7.73 -6.75 -2.69
N SER A 157 -6.98 -5.89 -3.39
CA SER A 157 -6.85 -5.97 -4.84
C SER A 157 -6.21 -7.27 -5.31
N VAL A 158 -5.26 -7.83 -4.54
CA VAL A 158 -4.68 -9.16 -4.86
C VAL A 158 -5.68 -10.28 -4.63
N VAL A 159 -6.57 -10.18 -3.63
CA VAL A 159 -7.68 -11.15 -3.46
C VAL A 159 -8.65 -11.09 -4.64
N LEU A 160 -9.01 -9.90 -5.11
CA LEU A 160 -9.85 -9.74 -6.31
C LEU A 160 -9.12 -10.21 -7.58
N LEU A 161 -7.82 -9.97 -7.69
CA LEU A 161 -6.99 -10.43 -8.79
C LEU A 161 -6.99 -11.97 -8.86
N TRP A 162 -6.74 -12.64 -7.73
CA TRP A 162 -6.84 -14.09 -7.63
C TRP A 162 -8.19 -14.61 -8.15
N TRP A 163 -9.28 -14.00 -7.68
CA TRP A 163 -10.64 -14.41 -8.07
C TRP A 163 -10.88 -14.26 -9.58
N LEU A 164 -10.48 -13.11 -10.15
CA LEU A 164 -10.72 -12.79 -11.56
C LEU A 164 -9.75 -13.49 -12.53
N ALA A 165 -8.49 -13.70 -12.13
CA ALA A 165 -7.51 -14.44 -12.92
C ALA A 165 -7.69 -15.96 -12.84
N ARG A 166 -8.55 -16.45 -11.92
CA ARG A 166 -8.78 -17.89 -11.72
C ARG A 166 -7.51 -18.68 -11.38
N CYS A 167 -6.57 -18.07 -10.69
CA CYS A 167 -5.30 -18.63 -10.30
C CYS A 167 -5.33 -19.20 -8.86
N THR A 168 -4.19 -19.51 -8.27
CA THR A 168 -4.09 -19.99 -6.88
C THR A 168 -3.70 -18.84 -5.94
N LEU A 169 -4.33 -18.74 -4.77
CA LEU A 169 -3.94 -17.83 -3.69
C LEU A 169 -3.33 -18.62 -2.54
N ALA A 170 -2.03 -18.46 -2.31
CA ALA A 170 -1.33 -19.00 -1.16
C ALA A 170 -1.44 -18.01 0.01
N VAL A 171 -2.37 -18.24 0.92
CA VAL A 171 -2.56 -17.42 2.11
C VAL A 171 -1.51 -17.76 3.16
N THR A 172 -0.62 -16.81 3.47
CA THR A 172 0.51 -17.02 4.37
C THR A 172 0.48 -16.04 5.54
N PRO A 173 1.08 -16.39 6.70
CA PRO A 173 1.19 -15.47 7.85
C PRO A 173 2.24 -14.38 7.59
N TYR A 174 1.91 -13.39 6.78
CA TYR A 174 2.84 -12.37 6.26
C TYR A 174 3.64 -11.61 7.36
N GLN A 175 3.16 -11.57 8.59
CA GLN A 175 3.89 -10.99 9.73
C GLN A 175 5.08 -11.84 10.18
N ARG A 176 5.06 -13.16 9.87
CA ARG A 176 6.15 -14.10 10.16
C ARG A 176 6.84 -14.45 8.84
N LEU A 177 7.66 -13.51 8.38
CA LEU A 177 8.21 -13.54 7.02
C LEU A 177 8.95 -14.84 6.67
N ASP A 178 9.72 -15.40 7.61
CA ASP A 178 10.44 -16.66 7.44
C ASP A 178 9.49 -17.85 7.18
N VAL A 179 8.39 -17.90 7.93
CA VAL A 179 7.34 -18.90 7.78
C VAL A 179 6.57 -18.68 6.48
N ALA A 180 6.20 -17.43 6.20
CA ALA A 180 5.47 -17.08 4.98
C ALA A 180 6.26 -17.45 3.72
N LEU A 181 7.56 -17.16 3.68
CA LEU A 181 8.42 -17.50 2.55
C LEU A 181 8.61 -19.03 2.40
N ALA A 182 8.75 -19.75 3.51
CA ALA A 182 8.83 -21.23 3.45
C ALA A 182 7.54 -21.86 2.92
N GLN A 183 6.38 -21.37 3.34
CA GLN A 183 5.08 -21.83 2.83
C GLN A 183 4.90 -21.46 1.36
N ALA A 184 5.19 -20.20 0.97
CA ALA A 184 5.14 -19.76 -0.41
C ALA A 184 6.02 -20.62 -1.32
N ALA A 185 7.26 -20.89 -0.90
CA ALA A 185 8.18 -21.78 -1.60
C ALA A 185 7.60 -23.20 -1.75
N GLY A 186 7.00 -23.75 -0.69
CA GLY A 186 6.36 -25.08 -0.71
C GLY A 186 5.16 -25.16 -1.66
N HIS A 187 4.45 -24.06 -1.88
CA HIS A 187 3.34 -23.98 -2.82
C HIS A 187 3.78 -23.63 -4.26
N GLY A 188 5.07 -23.47 -4.54
CA GLY A 188 5.57 -23.17 -5.88
C GLY A 188 5.14 -21.78 -6.37
N VAL A 189 5.17 -20.78 -5.48
CA VAL A 189 4.74 -19.43 -5.77
C VAL A 189 5.39 -18.85 -7.03
N THR A 190 4.60 -18.14 -7.85
CA THR A 190 5.04 -17.50 -9.09
C THR A 190 4.93 -15.98 -9.05
N ALA A 191 4.13 -15.43 -8.14
CA ALA A 191 3.97 -13.99 -7.96
C ALA A 191 3.90 -13.64 -6.47
N VAL A 192 4.65 -12.61 -6.07
CA VAL A 192 4.69 -12.08 -4.72
C VAL A 192 4.44 -10.58 -4.76
N ASP A 193 3.53 -10.12 -3.92
CA ASP A 193 3.21 -8.70 -3.74
C ASP A 193 3.51 -8.28 -2.31
N ALA A 194 4.32 -7.23 -2.14
CA ALA A 194 4.72 -6.74 -0.83
C ALA A 194 5.10 -5.25 -0.81
N ALA A 195 5.20 -4.68 0.38
CA ALA A 195 5.76 -3.35 0.58
C ALA A 195 7.31 -3.40 0.50
N PRO A 196 7.99 -2.28 0.20
CA PRO A 196 9.46 -2.21 0.15
C PRO A 196 10.14 -2.71 1.43
N SER A 197 9.59 -2.41 2.60
CA SER A 197 10.11 -2.89 3.89
C SER A 197 10.12 -4.41 4.04
N THR A 198 9.11 -5.08 3.49
CA THR A 198 9.03 -6.55 3.46
C THR A 198 10.12 -7.11 2.55
N TYR A 199 10.34 -6.54 1.37
CA TYR A 199 11.41 -6.96 0.47
C TYR A 199 12.82 -6.71 1.04
N HIS A 200 13.01 -5.61 1.74
CA HIS A 200 14.25 -5.38 2.47
C HIS A 200 14.52 -6.51 3.48
N SER A 201 13.51 -6.88 4.26
CA SER A 201 13.61 -8.00 5.22
C SER A 201 13.81 -9.34 4.53
N LEU A 202 13.14 -9.57 3.39
CA LEU A 202 13.26 -10.78 2.57
C LEU A 202 14.69 -10.99 2.09
N LEU A 203 15.38 -9.95 1.64
CA LEU A 203 16.81 -10.06 1.27
C LEU A 203 17.67 -10.57 2.42
N GLY A 204 17.39 -10.14 3.66
CA GLY A 204 18.05 -10.65 4.85
C GLY A 204 17.77 -12.13 5.12
N VAL A 205 16.53 -12.59 4.87
CA VAL A 205 16.15 -14.00 5.03
C VAL A 205 16.84 -14.89 3.99
N VAL A 206 16.76 -14.56 2.70
CA VAL A 206 17.32 -15.40 1.63
C VAL A 206 18.85 -15.46 1.63
N ARG A 207 19.52 -14.45 2.20
CA ARG A 207 20.98 -14.49 2.44
C ARG A 207 21.36 -15.55 3.47
N ARG A 208 20.54 -15.74 4.50
CA ARG A 208 20.77 -16.73 5.56
C ARG A 208 20.22 -18.11 5.24
N ARG A 209 19.33 -18.21 4.23
CA ARG A 209 18.63 -19.45 3.87
C ARG A 209 18.70 -19.67 2.35
N PRO A 210 19.82 -20.18 1.82
CA PRO A 210 20.04 -20.42 0.38
C PRO A 210 18.97 -21.33 -0.25
N GLU A 211 18.43 -22.27 0.52
CA GLU A 211 17.36 -23.18 0.07
C GLU A 211 16.07 -22.41 -0.29
N LEU A 212 15.72 -21.38 0.47
CA LEU A 212 14.58 -20.52 0.13
C LEU A 212 14.86 -19.70 -1.14
N ARG A 213 16.09 -19.20 -1.29
CA ARG A 213 16.48 -18.51 -2.53
C ARG A 213 16.27 -19.39 -3.75
N ALA A 214 16.71 -20.65 -3.69
CA ALA A 214 16.54 -21.60 -4.79
C ALA A 214 15.05 -21.90 -5.06
N ALA A 215 14.26 -22.12 -4.02
CA ALA A 215 12.83 -22.41 -4.16
C ALA A 215 12.04 -21.21 -4.73
N LEU A 216 12.43 -19.99 -4.38
CA LEU A 216 11.81 -18.75 -4.87
C LEU A 216 12.27 -18.33 -6.29
N SER A 217 13.17 -19.08 -6.93
CA SER A 217 13.62 -18.81 -8.31
C SER A 217 12.51 -18.90 -9.36
N ARG A 218 11.41 -19.59 -9.04
CA ARG A 218 10.22 -19.69 -9.89
C ARG A 218 9.36 -18.41 -9.91
N VAL A 219 9.54 -17.52 -8.94
CA VAL A 219 8.78 -16.28 -8.90
C VAL A 219 9.12 -15.44 -10.11
N ARG A 220 8.12 -15.19 -10.94
CA ARG A 220 8.26 -14.40 -12.18
C ARG A 220 7.84 -12.94 -11.98
N LEU A 221 6.97 -12.65 -10.99
CA LEU A 221 6.48 -11.33 -10.66
C LEU A 221 6.79 -11.00 -9.20
N TRP A 222 7.57 -9.96 -9.00
CA TRP A 222 7.87 -9.38 -7.70
C TRP A 222 7.25 -7.98 -7.64
N GLY A 223 5.95 -7.91 -7.37
CA GLY A 223 5.20 -6.66 -7.28
C GLY A 223 5.54 -5.90 -6.00
N VAL A 224 5.90 -4.65 -6.10
CA VAL A 224 6.17 -3.78 -4.96
C VAL A 224 5.33 -2.51 -5.05
N GLY A 225 4.81 -2.02 -3.92
CA GLY A 225 3.99 -0.82 -3.89
C GLY A 225 3.64 -0.37 -2.47
N GLY A 226 2.81 0.66 -2.38
CA GLY A 226 2.32 1.20 -1.11
C GLY A 226 3.28 2.18 -0.42
N ALA A 227 4.53 2.27 -0.86
CA ALA A 227 5.51 3.28 -0.46
C ALA A 227 6.55 3.42 -1.58
N PRO A 228 7.28 4.54 -1.67
CA PRO A 228 8.37 4.69 -2.64
C PRO A 228 9.40 3.56 -2.53
N LEU A 229 9.81 3.03 -3.67
CA LEU A 229 10.84 1.97 -3.73
C LEU A 229 12.23 2.59 -3.55
N PRO A 230 12.98 2.27 -2.47
CA PRO A 230 14.33 2.79 -2.27
C PRO A 230 15.30 2.30 -3.35
N ALA A 231 16.09 3.20 -3.93
CA ALA A 231 17.06 2.87 -4.97
C ALA A 231 18.07 1.77 -4.56
N PRO A 232 18.61 1.75 -3.32
CA PRO A 232 19.47 0.66 -2.89
C PRO A 232 18.80 -0.71 -2.88
N LEU A 233 17.50 -0.78 -2.54
CA LEU A 233 16.72 -2.02 -2.56
C LEU A 233 16.48 -2.48 -4.01
N ALA A 234 16.06 -1.55 -4.89
CA ALA A 234 15.85 -1.84 -6.31
C ALA A 234 17.12 -2.39 -6.99
N ALA A 235 18.28 -1.82 -6.67
CA ALA A 235 19.57 -2.27 -7.21
C ALA A 235 20.03 -3.63 -6.65
N ALA A 236 19.81 -3.89 -5.35
CA ALA A 236 20.25 -5.12 -4.70
C ALA A 236 19.40 -6.36 -5.03
N PHE A 237 18.11 -6.16 -5.32
CA PHE A 237 17.15 -7.24 -5.43
C PHE A 237 17.42 -8.20 -6.61
N PRO A 238 17.72 -7.72 -7.85
CA PRO A 238 18.00 -8.60 -9.00
C PRO A 238 19.22 -9.49 -8.78
N ALA A 239 20.25 -8.99 -8.12
CA ALA A 239 21.45 -9.78 -7.81
C ALA A 239 21.15 -10.94 -6.84
N ALA A 240 20.18 -10.76 -5.95
CA ALA A 240 19.77 -11.77 -4.98
C ALA A 240 18.81 -12.81 -5.56
N LEU A 241 17.83 -12.40 -6.36
CA LEU A 241 16.69 -13.21 -6.78
C LEU A 241 16.53 -13.34 -8.31
N GLY A 242 17.45 -12.76 -9.10
CA GLY A 242 17.52 -12.94 -10.55
C GLY A 242 16.49 -12.12 -11.35
N ARG A 243 15.59 -11.40 -10.70
CA ARG A 243 14.55 -10.58 -11.33
C ARG A 243 14.37 -9.26 -10.60
N PRO A 244 13.99 -8.17 -11.28
CA PRO A 244 13.75 -6.88 -10.65
C PRO A 244 12.45 -6.89 -9.81
N LEU A 245 12.36 -5.94 -8.87
CA LEU A 245 11.10 -5.52 -8.31
C LEU A 245 10.32 -4.72 -9.35
N LEU A 246 9.04 -4.99 -9.48
CA LEU A 246 8.13 -4.31 -10.38
C LEU A 246 7.36 -3.27 -9.56
N ASP A 247 7.81 -2.02 -9.65
CA ASP A 247 7.24 -0.94 -8.86
C ASP A 247 5.86 -0.54 -9.38
N GLY A 248 4.92 -0.34 -8.46
CA GLY A 248 3.55 0.05 -8.76
C GLY A 248 3.14 1.28 -7.98
N TYR A 249 2.57 2.25 -8.69
CA TYR A 249 1.95 3.42 -8.10
C TYR A 249 0.43 3.27 -8.05
N GLY A 250 -0.11 3.53 -6.89
CA GLY A 250 -1.55 3.53 -6.66
C GLY A 250 -1.92 4.14 -5.31
N LEU A 251 -3.16 4.55 -5.20
CA LEU A 251 -3.75 5.12 -4.01
C LEU A 251 -5.04 4.39 -3.65
N THR A 252 -5.45 4.49 -2.39
CA THR A 252 -6.74 3.94 -1.96
C THR A 252 -7.89 4.56 -2.77
N GLU A 253 -7.78 5.84 -3.08
CA GLU A 253 -8.73 6.63 -3.85
C GLU A 253 -8.86 6.19 -5.31
N LEU A 254 -7.77 5.70 -5.92
CA LEU A 254 -7.69 5.43 -7.36
C LEU A 254 -7.57 3.93 -7.70
N GLY A 255 -7.00 3.11 -6.79
CA GLY A 255 -6.47 1.79 -7.11
C GLY A 255 -5.10 1.90 -7.78
N ASN A 256 -4.69 0.89 -8.56
CA ASN A 256 -3.46 0.93 -9.34
C ASN A 256 -3.57 1.96 -10.47
N VAL A 257 -2.58 2.84 -10.57
CA VAL A 257 -2.50 3.92 -11.57
C VAL A 257 -1.49 3.57 -12.66
N ALA A 258 -0.28 3.21 -12.26
CA ALA A 258 0.82 2.86 -13.15
C ALA A 258 1.59 1.66 -12.58
N LEU A 259 2.06 0.77 -13.45
CA LEU A 259 2.77 -0.44 -13.05
C LEU A 259 3.99 -0.68 -13.95
N ALA A 260 5.15 -0.88 -13.34
CA ALA A 260 6.27 -1.49 -14.02
C ALA A 260 5.91 -2.95 -14.37
N THR A 261 6.30 -3.39 -15.55
CA THR A 261 5.99 -4.75 -16.05
C THR A 261 7.27 -5.54 -16.25
N PRO A 262 7.21 -6.89 -16.39
CA PRO A 262 8.40 -7.68 -16.68
C PRO A 262 9.17 -7.23 -17.92
N ASP A 263 8.47 -6.72 -18.93
CA ASP A 263 9.07 -6.25 -20.18
C ASP A 263 9.65 -4.83 -20.06
N VAL A 264 9.07 -4.02 -19.14
CA VAL A 264 9.48 -2.63 -18.90
C VAL A 264 9.57 -2.38 -17.39
N PRO A 265 10.62 -2.87 -16.70
CA PRO A 265 10.77 -2.72 -15.26
C PRO A 265 11.38 -1.35 -14.89
N THR A 266 10.74 -0.26 -15.33
CA THR A 266 11.28 1.11 -15.28
C THR A 266 10.33 2.02 -14.48
N GLY A 267 10.84 2.69 -13.45
CA GLY A 267 10.05 3.54 -12.55
C GLY A 267 8.84 2.80 -12.01
N CYS A 268 7.70 3.47 -11.92
CA CYS A 268 6.39 2.83 -11.67
C CYS A 268 5.69 2.41 -12.99
N GLY A 269 6.44 2.28 -14.09
CA GLY A 269 5.90 1.94 -15.40
C GLY A 269 5.01 3.02 -16.03
N ARG A 270 4.27 2.63 -17.04
CA ARG A 270 3.30 3.51 -17.69
C ARG A 270 1.93 3.45 -17.00
N PRO A 271 1.12 4.51 -17.12
CA PRO A 271 -0.27 4.46 -16.68
C PRO A 271 -1.03 3.28 -17.29
N LEU A 272 -1.86 2.63 -16.51
CA LEU A 272 -2.70 1.52 -16.98
C LEU A 272 -3.66 2.00 -18.09
N PRO A 273 -4.04 1.14 -19.03
CA PRO A 273 -4.95 1.50 -20.11
C PRO A 273 -6.23 2.20 -19.60
N GLY A 274 -6.58 3.34 -20.19
CA GLY A 274 -7.73 4.16 -19.80
C GLY A 274 -7.50 5.07 -18.57
N ILE A 275 -6.31 5.05 -17.97
CA ILE A 275 -5.88 6.01 -16.95
C ILE A 275 -4.96 7.04 -17.60
N ARG A 276 -5.19 8.32 -17.30
CA ARG A 276 -4.33 9.42 -17.74
C ARG A 276 -3.63 10.02 -16.52
N VAL A 277 -2.35 10.29 -16.68
CA VAL A 277 -1.51 10.96 -15.67
C VAL A 277 -0.93 12.20 -16.30
N ARG A 278 -0.94 13.29 -15.55
CA ARG A 278 -0.17 14.49 -15.86
C ARG A 278 0.61 14.92 -14.63
N VAL A 279 1.69 15.62 -14.87
CA VAL A 279 2.49 16.25 -13.81
C VAL A 279 2.34 17.75 -13.97
N VAL A 280 2.03 18.44 -12.88
CA VAL A 280 1.70 19.85 -12.89
C VAL A 280 2.67 20.59 -11.98
N ARG A 281 3.25 21.68 -12.48
CA ARG A 281 4.14 22.55 -11.72
C ARG A 281 3.36 23.38 -10.68
N ALA A 282 4.09 24.04 -9.79
CA ALA A 282 3.50 24.90 -8.76
C ALA A 282 2.72 26.11 -9.32
N ASP A 283 2.99 26.50 -10.57
CA ASP A 283 2.26 27.56 -11.28
C ASP A 283 0.98 27.06 -11.98
N GLY A 284 0.67 25.76 -11.90
CA GLY A 284 -0.49 25.13 -12.52
C GLY A 284 -0.27 24.66 -13.95
N GLU A 285 0.90 24.92 -14.54
CA GLU A 285 1.20 24.50 -15.91
C GLU A 285 1.73 23.06 -15.97
N PRO A 286 1.54 22.34 -17.08
CA PRO A 286 2.11 21.02 -17.28
C PRO A 286 3.64 21.03 -17.18
N ALA A 287 4.20 20.08 -16.47
CA ALA A 287 5.64 19.87 -16.39
C ALA A 287 6.19 19.22 -17.68
N ALA A 288 7.41 19.61 -18.06
CA ALA A 288 8.12 18.94 -19.15
C ALA A 288 8.59 17.52 -18.74
N PRO A 289 8.89 16.63 -19.69
CA PRO A 289 9.46 15.33 -19.38
C PRO A 289 10.72 15.43 -18.49
N GLY A 290 10.74 14.70 -17.40
CA GLY A 290 11.78 14.73 -16.37
C GLY A 290 11.65 15.87 -15.34
N GLU A 291 10.75 16.82 -15.56
CA GLU A 291 10.50 17.91 -14.61
C GLU A 291 9.59 17.46 -13.47
N LEU A 292 9.97 17.81 -12.24
CA LEU A 292 9.23 17.46 -11.04
C LEU A 292 7.98 18.35 -10.85
N GLY A 293 6.87 17.75 -10.54
CA GLY A 293 5.62 18.45 -10.19
C GLY A 293 4.65 17.56 -9.43
N GLU A 294 3.47 18.07 -9.15
CA GLU A 294 2.39 17.31 -8.53
C GLU A 294 1.75 16.36 -9.55
N ILE A 295 1.54 15.12 -9.15
CA ILE A 295 0.90 14.11 -9.97
C ILE A 295 -0.62 14.29 -9.89
N GLU A 296 -1.25 14.46 -11.03
CA GLU A 296 -2.72 14.44 -11.17
C GLU A 296 -3.15 13.28 -12.05
N VAL A 297 -4.24 12.64 -11.66
CA VAL A 297 -4.72 11.43 -12.31
C VAL A 297 -6.19 11.57 -12.72
N LEU A 298 -6.49 11.23 -13.96
CA LEU A 298 -7.85 11.01 -14.43
C LEU A 298 -8.05 9.51 -14.64
N SER A 299 -8.94 8.91 -13.85
CA SER A 299 -9.09 7.46 -13.79
C SER A 299 -10.55 7.03 -13.65
N PRO A 300 -11.01 6.05 -14.41
CA PRO A 300 -12.32 5.41 -14.19
C PRO A 300 -12.36 4.58 -12.88
N GLY A 301 -11.22 4.40 -12.24
CA GLY A 301 -11.08 3.76 -10.93
C GLY A 301 -11.16 4.73 -9.75
N LEU A 302 -11.49 6.01 -9.95
CA LEU A 302 -11.62 7.01 -8.89
C LEU A 302 -12.68 6.56 -7.87
N MET A 303 -12.46 6.90 -6.60
CA MET A 303 -13.44 6.67 -5.53
C MET A 303 -14.75 7.39 -5.80
N GLU A 304 -15.83 6.89 -5.24
CA GLU A 304 -17.14 7.57 -5.29
C GLU A 304 -17.14 8.85 -4.42
N GLY A 305 -16.35 8.85 -3.34
CA GLY A 305 -16.21 9.99 -2.44
C GLY A 305 -15.66 9.61 -1.07
N HIS A 306 -15.72 10.57 -0.16
CA HIS A 306 -15.36 10.40 1.24
C HIS A 306 -16.60 10.25 2.13
N LEU A 307 -16.51 9.41 3.18
CA LEU A 307 -17.51 9.41 4.23
C LEU A 307 -17.33 10.63 5.14
N LEU A 308 -18.40 11.37 5.33
CA LEU A 308 -18.51 12.42 6.34
C LEU A 308 -18.68 11.82 7.76
N ASP A 309 -18.63 12.66 8.78
CA ASP A 309 -18.74 12.21 10.19
C ASP A 309 -20.10 11.55 10.51
N ASP A 310 -21.15 11.97 9.82
CA ASP A 310 -22.48 11.39 9.90
C ASP A 310 -22.67 10.13 9.04
N GLY A 311 -21.62 9.63 8.36
CA GLY A 311 -21.67 8.45 7.51
C GLY A 311 -22.30 8.68 6.13
N THR A 312 -22.65 9.91 5.78
CA THR A 312 -23.07 10.27 4.42
C THR A 312 -21.89 10.39 3.48
N LEU A 313 -22.12 10.26 2.17
CA LEU A 313 -21.08 10.36 1.14
C LEU A 313 -20.92 11.82 0.71
N ALA A 314 -19.70 12.33 0.78
CA ALA A 314 -19.28 13.52 0.04
C ALA A 314 -18.71 13.07 -1.31
N PRO A 315 -19.48 13.18 -2.41
CA PRO A 315 -19.06 12.65 -3.71
C PRO A 315 -17.91 13.45 -4.30
N VAL A 316 -17.12 12.80 -5.16
CA VAL A 316 -16.09 13.46 -5.98
C VAL A 316 -16.50 13.44 -7.45
N PRO A 317 -16.19 14.52 -8.22
CA PRO A 317 -16.45 14.55 -9.66
C PRO A 317 -15.67 13.46 -10.39
N GLN A 318 -16.33 12.58 -11.13
CA GLN A 318 -15.72 11.41 -11.76
C GLN A 318 -14.88 11.76 -13.01
N ASP A 319 -15.26 12.78 -13.75
CA ASP A 319 -14.61 13.19 -14.99
C ASP A 319 -13.63 14.35 -14.78
N SER A 320 -12.99 14.41 -13.62
CA SER A 320 -12.04 15.46 -13.25
C SER A 320 -10.64 14.87 -12.92
N TRP A 321 -9.62 15.71 -13.10
CA TRP A 321 -8.28 15.38 -12.62
C TRP A 321 -8.27 15.37 -11.09
N TYR A 322 -7.83 14.23 -10.54
CA TYR A 322 -7.69 14.06 -9.09
C TYR A 322 -6.26 14.45 -8.67
N PRO A 323 -6.09 15.50 -7.85
CA PRO A 323 -4.79 15.88 -7.30
C PRO A 323 -4.39 14.86 -6.24
N THR A 324 -3.27 14.17 -6.45
CA THR A 324 -2.85 13.08 -5.57
C THR A 324 -2.10 13.55 -4.34
N ALA A 325 -1.64 14.78 -4.35
CA ALA A 325 -0.67 15.33 -3.40
C ALA A 325 0.65 14.51 -3.35
N ASP A 326 0.94 13.73 -4.37
CA ASP A 326 2.22 13.07 -4.59
C ASP A 326 3.04 13.84 -5.63
N LEU A 327 4.35 13.89 -5.45
CA LEU A 327 5.29 14.47 -6.40
C LEU A 327 5.91 13.39 -7.27
N GLY A 328 6.17 13.73 -8.52
CA GLY A 328 6.82 12.86 -9.46
C GLY A 328 7.14 13.53 -10.77
N HIS A 329 7.56 12.75 -11.73
CA HIS A 329 7.75 13.18 -13.12
C HIS A 329 7.41 12.05 -14.07
N LEU A 330 7.14 12.40 -15.31
CA LEU A 330 7.08 11.45 -16.44
C LEU A 330 8.38 11.61 -17.24
N ASP A 331 8.97 10.49 -17.67
CA ASP A 331 10.06 10.56 -18.64
C ASP A 331 9.53 10.78 -20.08
N ALA A 332 10.43 10.87 -21.05
CA ALA A 332 10.08 11.08 -22.45
C ALA A 332 9.26 9.93 -23.05
N GLU A 333 9.39 8.73 -22.51
CA GLU A 333 8.68 7.52 -22.89
C GLU A 333 7.33 7.37 -22.16
N GLY A 334 7.02 8.25 -21.19
CA GLY A 334 5.79 8.26 -20.41
C GLY A 334 5.79 7.30 -19.20
N HIS A 335 6.96 6.89 -18.72
CA HIS A 335 7.05 6.16 -17.46
C HIS A 335 6.96 7.12 -16.29
N LEU A 336 6.19 6.72 -15.28
CA LEU A 336 5.98 7.52 -14.08
C LEU A 336 7.05 7.20 -13.02
N TYR A 337 7.63 8.24 -12.47
CA TYR A 337 8.53 8.18 -11.33
C TYR A 337 7.91 8.95 -10.17
N VAL A 338 7.55 8.26 -9.12
CA VAL A 338 6.97 8.87 -7.91
C VAL A 338 8.07 9.13 -6.91
N VAL A 339 8.18 10.38 -6.48
CA VAL A 339 9.18 10.81 -5.50
C VAL A 339 8.65 10.66 -4.07
N GLY A 340 7.39 11.02 -3.82
CA GLY A 340 6.74 10.94 -2.51
C GLY A 340 5.67 12.01 -2.33
N ARG A 341 5.32 12.32 -1.07
CA ARG A 341 4.28 13.30 -0.77
C ARG A 341 4.75 14.73 -1.00
N ASN A 342 3.82 15.59 -1.44
CA ASN A 342 4.06 17.03 -1.60
C ASN A 342 4.06 17.73 -0.21
N GLN A 343 5.07 17.43 0.61
CA GLN A 343 5.31 18.10 1.88
C GLN A 343 6.51 19.05 1.73
N ALA A 344 6.27 20.15 1.03
CA ALA A 344 7.31 21.15 0.84
C ALA A 344 7.71 21.78 2.19
N VAL A 345 9.02 21.95 2.40
CA VAL A 345 9.57 22.70 3.51
C VAL A 345 10.39 23.88 2.97
N HIS A 346 10.31 25.00 3.64
CA HIS A 346 11.02 26.21 3.21
C HIS A 346 12.28 26.38 4.03
N ARG A 347 13.44 26.48 3.35
CA ARG A 347 14.75 26.67 3.99
C ARG A 347 15.55 27.75 3.29
N SER A 348 15.86 28.82 4.00
CA SER A 348 16.72 29.91 3.49
C SER A 348 16.30 30.44 2.11
N GLY A 349 14.97 30.52 1.86
CA GLY A 349 14.41 30.96 0.59
C GLY A 349 14.22 29.85 -0.47
N PHE A 350 14.68 28.64 -0.20
CA PHE A 350 14.47 27.48 -1.09
C PHE A 350 13.27 26.64 -0.62
N THR A 351 12.49 26.17 -1.58
CA THR A 351 11.45 25.16 -1.36
C THR A 351 12.09 23.78 -1.55
N LEU A 352 12.05 22.96 -0.52
CA LEU A 352 12.64 21.62 -0.50
C LEU A 352 11.57 20.59 -0.22
N TYR A 353 11.74 19.41 -0.78
CA TYR A 353 10.84 18.27 -0.60
C TYR A 353 11.61 17.15 0.09
N PRO A 354 11.27 16.80 1.35
CA PRO A 354 12.00 15.80 2.13
C PRO A 354 12.22 14.49 1.38
N GLU A 355 11.22 13.98 0.68
CA GLU A 355 11.30 12.74 -0.07
C GLU A 355 12.27 12.83 -1.27
N SER A 356 12.37 14.01 -1.90
CA SER A 356 13.37 14.25 -2.95
C SER A 356 14.79 14.25 -2.37
N LEU A 357 14.94 14.85 -1.17
CA LEU A 357 16.23 14.85 -0.46
C LEU A 357 16.63 13.42 -0.04
N GLU A 358 15.66 12.62 0.43
CA GLU A 358 15.86 11.20 0.76
C GLU A 358 16.43 10.43 -0.43
N ARG A 359 15.80 10.54 -1.60
CA ARG A 359 16.26 9.87 -2.82
C ARG A 359 17.68 10.26 -3.22
N LYS A 360 18.01 11.55 -3.18
CA LYS A 360 19.36 12.04 -3.44
C LYS A 360 20.36 11.46 -2.44
N ALA A 361 20.01 11.51 -1.15
CA ALA A 361 20.86 11.03 -0.07
C ALA A 361 21.06 9.50 -0.11
N GLU A 362 20.08 8.73 -0.56
CA GLU A 362 20.14 7.26 -0.68
C GLU A 362 21.17 6.77 -1.71
N ALA A 363 21.69 7.65 -2.58
CA ALA A 363 22.84 7.36 -3.41
C ALA A 363 24.11 7.01 -2.58
N CYS A 364 24.13 7.31 -1.29
CA CYS A 364 25.15 6.80 -0.35
C CYS A 364 25.11 5.29 -0.12
N GLY A 365 24.09 4.57 -0.63
CA GLY A 365 23.93 3.12 -0.54
C GLY A 365 23.15 2.62 0.70
N ARG A 366 22.46 3.52 1.43
CA ARG A 366 21.59 3.19 2.58
C ARG A 366 20.26 3.90 2.46
N GLN A 367 19.24 3.38 3.15
CA GLN A 367 17.98 4.06 3.31
C GLN A 367 18.16 5.31 4.18
N VAL A 368 17.59 6.42 3.74
CA VAL A 368 17.65 7.72 4.42
C VAL A 368 16.25 8.27 4.59
N LYS A 369 15.98 8.89 5.75
CA LYS A 369 14.80 9.70 6.01
C LYS A 369 15.20 11.14 6.34
N ALA A 370 14.55 12.11 5.69
CA ALA A 370 14.75 13.52 5.92
C ALA A 370 13.62 14.07 6.81
N LEU A 371 13.98 14.51 8.00
CA LEU A 371 13.05 15.11 8.96
C LEU A 371 13.28 16.63 8.97
N ALA A 372 12.29 17.38 8.54
CA ALA A 372 12.30 18.84 8.71
C ALA A 372 11.89 19.19 10.14
N VAL A 373 12.60 20.15 10.72
CA VAL A 373 12.36 20.68 12.06
C VAL A 373 12.26 22.20 11.94
N GLU A 374 11.35 22.83 12.64
CA GLU A 374 11.22 24.28 12.64
C GLU A 374 12.53 24.94 13.09
N ASP A 375 13.02 25.90 12.31
CA ASP A 375 14.20 26.74 12.62
C ASP A 375 13.88 28.19 12.33
N ARG A 376 13.84 29.02 13.39
CA ARG A 376 13.47 30.46 13.30
C ARG A 376 14.35 31.28 12.38
N ARG A 377 15.59 30.87 12.12
CA ARG A 377 16.53 31.62 11.28
C ARG A 377 16.50 31.17 9.83
N ARG A 378 16.24 29.88 9.59
CA ARG A 378 16.35 29.25 8.26
C ARG A 378 15.02 28.79 7.69
N GLY A 379 13.92 28.90 8.45
CA GLY A 379 12.63 28.31 8.15
C GLY A 379 12.58 26.84 8.59
N CYS A 380 13.54 26.00 8.16
CA CYS A 380 13.68 24.64 8.68
C CYS A 380 15.14 24.21 8.82
N ALA A 381 15.38 23.30 9.76
CA ALA A 381 16.59 22.49 9.87
C ALA A 381 16.29 21.08 9.32
N LEU A 382 17.23 20.53 8.56
CA LEU A 382 17.13 19.18 7.99
C LEU A 382 17.90 18.18 8.87
N HIS A 383 17.21 17.19 9.41
CA HIS A 383 17.79 16.07 10.13
C HIS A 383 17.67 14.81 9.28
N PHE A 384 18.79 14.25 8.83
CA PHE A 384 18.79 13.02 8.07
C PHE A 384 19.01 11.83 9.00
N VAL A 385 18.19 10.81 8.86
CA VAL A 385 18.29 9.55 9.62
C VAL A 385 18.67 8.46 8.65
N VAL A 386 19.79 7.80 8.90
CA VAL A 386 20.30 6.70 8.07
C VAL A 386 20.05 5.37 8.76
N ALA A 387 19.44 4.41 8.06
CA ALA A 387 19.32 3.04 8.54
C ALA A 387 20.61 2.27 8.24
N ASP A 388 21.41 2.01 9.27
CA ASP A 388 22.70 1.33 9.15
C ASP A 388 22.91 0.34 10.30
N PRO A 389 22.62 -0.96 10.09
CA PRO A 389 22.86 -2.00 11.10
C PRO A 389 24.35 -2.28 11.35
N ASP A 390 25.24 -1.79 10.48
CA ASP A 390 26.68 -2.02 10.62
C ASP A 390 27.39 -0.97 11.51
N GLY A 391 26.63 0.03 12.00
CA GLY A 391 27.09 0.95 13.04
C GLY A 391 28.01 2.08 12.55
N GLY A 392 27.87 2.54 11.32
CA GLY A 392 28.61 3.68 10.79
C GLY A 392 28.34 4.98 11.55
N SER A 393 29.33 5.87 11.65
CA SER A 393 29.18 7.12 12.38
C SER A 393 28.37 8.18 11.60
N PRO A 394 27.68 9.10 12.29
CA PRO A 394 26.98 10.24 11.63
C PRO A 394 27.89 11.05 10.70
N ALA A 395 29.16 11.26 11.09
CA ALA A 395 30.13 12.01 10.28
C ALA A 395 30.51 11.26 8.98
N GLN A 396 30.61 9.94 9.04
CA GLN A 396 30.86 9.10 7.87
C GLN A 396 29.68 9.20 6.87
N TRP A 397 28.46 9.08 7.35
CA TRP A 397 27.28 9.16 6.50
C TRP A 397 27.07 10.56 5.92
N ARG A 398 27.33 11.61 6.71
CA ARG A 398 27.31 12.98 6.19
C ARG A 398 28.27 13.14 5.00
N ARG A 399 29.52 12.65 5.10
CA ARG A 399 30.49 12.70 3.98
C ARG A 399 30.03 11.93 2.75
N ARG A 400 29.40 10.75 2.95
CA ARG A 400 28.91 9.94 1.83
C ARG A 400 27.71 10.57 1.11
N MET A 401 26.84 11.25 1.82
CA MET A 401 25.67 11.91 1.23
C MET A 401 26.02 13.26 0.57
N ALA A 402 27.03 13.96 1.08
CA ALA A 402 27.36 15.31 0.65
C ALA A 402 27.52 15.50 -0.87
N PRO A 403 28.17 14.60 -1.63
CA PRO A 403 28.31 14.76 -3.08
C PRO A 403 27.00 14.72 -3.87
N HIS A 404 25.93 14.19 -3.28
CA HIS A 404 24.63 14.01 -3.92
C HIS A 404 23.61 15.11 -3.58
N LEU A 405 24.00 16.06 -2.72
CA LEU A 405 23.13 17.11 -2.19
C LEU A 405 23.72 18.48 -2.49
N ALA A 406 22.89 19.40 -2.94
CA ALA A 406 23.29 20.81 -3.07
C ALA A 406 23.62 21.42 -1.68
N GLU A 407 24.32 22.53 -1.65
CA GLU A 407 24.72 23.19 -0.39
C GLU A 407 23.52 23.47 0.52
N TYR A 408 22.43 23.99 -0.04
CA TYR A 408 21.19 24.30 0.71
C TYR A 408 20.38 23.04 1.09
N GLU A 409 20.70 21.87 0.56
CA GLU A 409 20.09 20.57 0.87
C GLU A 409 20.85 19.80 1.96
N GLN A 410 22.06 20.24 2.30
CA GLN A 410 22.91 19.54 3.27
C GLN A 410 22.25 19.47 4.66
N PRO A 411 22.30 18.30 5.33
CA PRO A 411 21.66 18.12 6.63
C PRO A 411 22.31 18.96 7.73
N ASN A 412 21.52 19.51 8.62
CA ASN A 412 21.98 20.15 9.86
C ASN A 412 22.50 19.08 10.84
N ALA A 413 21.80 17.95 10.93
CA ALA A 413 22.19 16.81 11.74
C ALA A 413 22.03 15.50 10.95
N VAL A 414 22.86 14.51 11.27
CA VAL A 414 22.75 13.14 10.79
C VAL A 414 22.64 12.23 12.00
N HIS A 415 21.63 11.37 11.97
CA HIS A 415 21.39 10.33 12.97
C HIS A 415 21.58 8.97 12.32
N VAL A 416 22.01 7.98 13.09
CA VAL A 416 22.14 6.60 12.61
C VAL A 416 21.30 5.73 13.50
N VAL A 417 20.51 4.85 12.90
CA VAL A 417 19.68 3.85 13.58
C VAL A 417 19.89 2.49 12.92
N ASP A 418 19.71 1.41 13.63
CA ASP A 418 19.85 0.06 13.06
C ASP A 418 18.82 -0.16 11.95
N ARG A 419 17.59 0.28 12.19
CA ARG A 419 16.46 0.16 11.26
C ARG A 419 15.40 1.20 11.53
N PHE A 420 14.61 1.53 10.51
CA PHE A 420 13.46 2.41 10.68
C PHE A 420 12.31 1.69 11.39
N PRO A 421 11.60 2.36 12.32
CA PRO A 421 10.35 1.86 12.86
C PRO A 421 9.30 1.81 11.77
N LEU A 422 8.45 0.77 11.78
CA LEU A 422 7.41 0.58 10.77
C LEU A 422 6.03 0.71 11.42
N SER A 423 5.12 1.34 10.70
CA SER A 423 3.69 1.35 11.00
C SER A 423 3.08 -0.04 10.77
N ALA A 424 1.84 -0.24 11.19
CA ALA A 424 1.07 -1.45 10.95
C ALA A 424 1.01 -1.85 9.45
N ASN A 425 1.11 -0.87 8.55
CA ASN A 425 1.04 -1.07 7.10
C ASN A 425 2.42 -1.26 6.45
N GLY A 426 3.47 -1.46 7.23
CA GLY A 426 4.83 -1.66 6.73
C GLY A 426 5.53 -0.41 6.19
N LYS A 427 4.93 0.78 6.35
CA LYS A 427 5.57 2.06 6.02
C LYS A 427 6.42 2.54 7.19
N THR A 428 7.45 3.36 6.90
CA THR A 428 8.21 4.02 7.97
C THR A 428 7.28 4.84 8.86
N ASP A 429 7.30 4.58 10.16
CA ASP A 429 6.60 5.39 11.16
C ASP A 429 7.46 6.62 11.47
N THR A 430 7.18 7.73 10.79
CA THR A 430 7.93 8.97 10.94
C THR A 430 7.79 9.57 12.35
N ALA A 431 6.64 9.38 13.02
CA ALA A 431 6.43 9.87 14.38
C ALA A 431 7.30 9.10 15.39
N ALA A 432 7.32 7.77 15.28
CA ALA A 432 8.20 6.92 16.09
C ALA A 432 9.68 7.21 15.79
N LEU A 433 10.03 7.43 14.51
CA LEU A 433 11.39 7.76 14.10
C LEU A 433 11.85 9.10 14.70
N ARG A 434 11.01 10.15 14.67
CA ARG A 434 11.29 11.45 15.31
C ARG A 434 11.56 11.28 16.80
N LYS A 435 10.72 10.51 17.50
CA LYS A 435 10.89 10.21 18.93
C LYS A 435 12.20 9.45 19.21
N MET A 436 12.54 8.47 18.36
CA MET A 436 13.76 7.67 18.48
C MET A 436 15.03 8.53 18.40
N VAL A 437 15.06 9.53 17.52
CA VAL A 437 16.23 10.41 17.34
C VAL A 437 16.13 11.73 18.12
N GLY A 438 15.12 11.89 18.96
CA GLY A 438 14.97 13.07 19.83
C GLY A 438 14.64 14.37 19.06
N VAL A 439 13.93 14.28 17.94
CA VAL A 439 13.60 15.40 17.06
C VAL A 439 12.12 15.75 17.19
N ALA A 440 11.81 17.01 17.54
CA ALA A 440 10.45 17.47 17.68
C ALA A 440 9.67 17.40 16.35
N ALA A 441 8.32 17.33 16.43
CA ALA A 441 7.48 17.56 15.27
C ALA A 441 7.64 19.02 14.77
N ALA A 442 7.61 19.20 13.45
CA ALA A 442 7.59 20.53 12.85
C ALA A 442 6.20 21.13 12.97
#